data_01a384452b0f140c508f5071622f3e36
#
_entry.id   01a384452b0f140c508f5071622f3e36
#
_cell.length_a   1.000
_cell.length_b   1.000
_cell.length_c   1.000
_cell.angle_alpha   90.00
_cell.angle_beta   90.00
_cell.angle_gamma   90.00
#
_symmetry.space_group_name_H-M   'P 1'
#
loop_
_entity.id
_entity.type
_entity.pdbx_description
1 polymer ?
#
loop_
_entity_poly.entity_id
_entity_poly.type
_entity_poly.pdbx_seq_one_letter_code
_entity_poly.pdbx_strand_id
1 'polypeptide(L)'
;MSRIIRIIQITRRIQTLRMTRNFRNFRNLRSLRLSPDNPPITFHLSDMKLSRLLSFFLSLSFLLAVVGCDKVPDNGRLDGMWQLMAVERDGVVEDMKPQKRYWCIRYNILQLSGVGVQDHYAHFDREGETLRLFDFCYFSNNATEADDNEWIPYEERDVLLQWGLVPLPDNSRPGRITQTFHIDVLNASDMVLSADGYTLRFRRF
;
A
#
# COMPACT_ATOMS: atom_id res chain seq x y z
N MET A 1 -22.68 2.64 3.78
CA MET A 1 -22.27 3.57 2.68
C MET A 1 -21.38 4.74 3.11
N SER A 2 -21.40 5.27 4.34
CA SER A 2 -20.66 6.50 4.70
C SER A 2 -19.15 6.35 4.94
N ARG A 3 -18.63 5.16 5.22
CA ARG A 3 -17.19 4.96 5.55
C ARG A 3 -16.28 4.85 4.31
N ILE A 4 -16.74 4.25 3.23
CA ILE A 4 -15.97 4.12 1.98
C ILE A 4 -15.71 5.50 1.35
N ILE A 5 -16.68 6.40 1.45
CA ILE A 5 -16.56 7.78 0.94
C ILE A 5 -15.47 8.56 1.69
N ARG A 6 -15.27 8.31 3.00
CA ARG A 6 -14.22 8.97 3.80
C ARG A 6 -12.82 8.54 3.39
N ILE A 7 -12.60 7.27 3.08
CA ILE A 7 -11.29 6.75 2.65
C ILE A 7 -10.89 7.39 1.32
N ILE A 8 -11.82 7.51 0.37
CA ILE A 8 -11.57 8.18 -0.92
C ILE A 8 -11.24 9.67 -0.73
N GLN A 9 -11.88 10.34 0.24
CA GLN A 9 -11.59 11.75 0.54
C GLN A 9 -10.22 11.96 1.20
N ILE A 10 -9.77 11.04 2.05
CA ILE A 10 -8.45 11.11 2.70
C ILE A 10 -7.35 10.91 1.66
N THR A 11 -7.49 9.96 0.76
CA THR A 11 -6.50 9.70 -0.31
C THR A 11 -6.39 10.91 -1.26
N ARG A 12 -7.49 11.58 -1.59
CA ARG A 12 -7.48 12.84 -2.37
C ARG A 12 -6.80 13.99 -1.63
N ARG A 13 -6.98 14.11 -0.31
CA ARG A 13 -6.32 15.16 0.49
C ARG A 13 -4.80 14.99 0.56
N ILE A 14 -4.30 13.78 0.65
CA ILE A 14 -2.85 13.49 0.68
C ILE A 14 -2.21 13.83 -0.66
N GLN A 15 -2.84 13.54 -1.78
CA GLN A 15 -2.33 13.94 -3.10
C GLN A 15 -2.34 15.45 -3.30
N THR A 16 -3.34 16.16 -2.79
CA THR A 16 -3.43 17.63 -2.90
C THR A 16 -2.37 18.34 -2.04
N LEU A 17 -2.03 17.80 -0.87
CA LEU A 17 -1.00 18.35 0.02
C LEU A 17 0.43 18.16 -0.55
N ARG A 18 0.71 17.08 -1.29
CA ARG A 18 1.98 16.91 -2.00
C ARG A 18 2.16 17.89 -3.15
N MET A 19 1.10 18.24 -3.87
CA MET A 19 1.17 19.25 -4.95
C MET A 19 1.38 20.67 -4.45
N THR A 20 0.84 21.04 -3.29
CA THR A 20 0.97 22.43 -2.78
C THR A 20 2.33 22.72 -2.16
N ARG A 21 3.09 21.70 -1.70
CA ARG A 21 4.45 21.89 -1.17
C ARG A 21 5.47 22.28 -2.23
N ASN A 22 5.30 21.80 -3.46
CA ASN A 22 6.22 22.14 -4.57
C ASN A 22 5.98 23.55 -5.16
N PHE A 23 4.81 24.16 -4.95
CA PHE A 23 4.52 25.49 -5.47
C PHE A 23 5.03 26.65 -4.59
N ARG A 24 5.37 26.42 -3.31
CA ARG A 24 5.88 27.49 -2.43
C ARG A 24 7.32 27.89 -2.72
N ASN A 25 8.12 27.03 -3.31
CA ASN A 25 9.52 27.34 -3.63
C ASN A 25 9.69 28.20 -4.91
N PHE A 26 8.64 28.40 -5.70
CA PHE A 26 8.71 29.21 -6.92
C PHE A 26 8.47 30.72 -6.71
N ARG A 27 8.01 31.15 -5.51
CA ARG A 27 7.71 32.57 -5.26
C ARG A 27 8.91 33.42 -4.86
N ASN A 28 10.05 32.83 -4.52
CA ASN A 28 11.22 33.58 -4.04
C ASN A 28 12.18 34.03 -5.14
N LEU A 29 11.84 33.84 -6.42
CA LEU A 29 12.69 34.29 -7.57
C LEU A 29 12.36 35.69 -8.09
N ARG A 30 11.47 36.46 -7.44
CA ARG A 30 11.07 37.79 -7.93
C ARG A 30 11.84 38.98 -7.34
N SER A 31 12.89 38.76 -6.57
CA SER A 31 13.65 39.90 -5.95
C SER A 31 15.07 40.08 -6.46
N LEU A 32 15.40 39.60 -7.66
CA LEU A 32 16.64 40.05 -8.33
C LEU A 32 16.35 41.40 -9.02
N ARG A 33 16.59 42.50 -8.27
CA ARG A 33 16.68 43.83 -8.84
C ARG A 33 17.89 43.87 -9.79
N LEU A 34 17.61 43.95 -11.07
CA LEU A 34 18.64 44.26 -12.08
C LEU A 34 19.09 45.69 -11.82
N SER A 35 20.39 45.88 -11.52
CA SER A 35 21.04 47.19 -11.50
C SER A 35 21.09 47.72 -12.94
N PRO A 36 20.79 49.02 -13.16
CA PRO A 36 20.70 49.58 -14.50
C PRO A 36 22.03 49.80 -15.21
N ASP A 37 23.18 49.47 -14.58
CA ASP A 37 24.51 49.83 -15.08
C ASP A 37 25.29 48.69 -15.76
N ASN A 38 24.67 47.55 -16.01
CA ASN A 38 25.33 46.46 -16.75
C ASN A 38 25.02 46.58 -18.26
N PRO A 39 26.04 46.54 -19.13
CA PRO A 39 25.82 46.51 -20.57
C PRO A 39 25.00 45.27 -20.94
N PRO A 40 24.13 45.35 -21.94
CA PRO A 40 23.29 44.23 -22.34
C PRO A 40 24.20 43.06 -22.73
N ILE A 41 24.08 41.95 -21.97
CA ILE A 41 24.71 40.69 -22.36
C ILE A 41 23.95 40.21 -23.60
N THR A 42 24.47 40.60 -24.76
CA THR A 42 24.02 40.07 -26.04
C THR A 42 24.52 38.64 -26.14
N PHE A 43 23.67 37.69 -25.76
CA PHE A 43 23.88 36.29 -26.11
C PHE A 43 23.79 36.21 -27.66
N HIS A 44 24.93 36.08 -28.31
CA HIS A 44 25.01 35.70 -29.71
C HIS A 44 24.49 34.27 -29.86
N LEU A 45 23.18 34.17 -30.08
CA LEU A 45 22.49 32.89 -30.32
C LEU A 45 22.67 32.42 -31.78
N SER A 46 23.69 32.94 -32.50
CA SER A 46 23.75 32.86 -33.95
C SER A 46 24.28 31.53 -34.52
N ASP A 47 24.79 30.57 -33.70
CA ASP A 47 25.37 29.36 -34.29
C ASP A 47 24.98 28.01 -33.65
N MET A 48 24.09 27.98 -32.70
CA MET A 48 23.51 26.71 -32.26
C MET A 48 22.34 26.37 -33.19
N LYS A 49 22.61 25.51 -34.16
CA LYS A 49 21.58 25.02 -35.08
C LYS A 49 20.37 24.55 -34.23
N LEU A 50 19.21 25.07 -34.54
CA LEU A 50 17.91 24.78 -33.89
C LEU A 50 17.71 23.25 -33.68
N SER A 51 18.30 22.45 -34.56
CA SER A 51 18.31 20.99 -34.48
C SER A 51 19.02 20.42 -33.22
N ARG A 52 20.07 21.10 -32.69
CA ARG A 52 20.76 20.66 -31.48
C ARG A 52 19.96 20.97 -30.21
N LEU A 53 19.29 22.13 -30.19
CA LEU A 53 18.37 22.49 -29.11
C LEU A 53 17.18 21.53 -29.07
N LEU A 54 16.58 21.25 -30.22
CA LEU A 54 15.47 20.30 -30.33
C LEU A 54 15.88 18.90 -29.87
N SER A 55 17.07 18.42 -30.26
CA SER A 55 17.61 17.13 -29.82
C SER A 55 17.85 17.09 -28.30
N PHE A 56 18.34 18.18 -27.71
CA PHE A 56 18.56 18.29 -26.28
C PHE A 56 17.23 18.25 -25.51
N PHE A 57 16.22 18.99 -25.94
CA PHE A 57 14.88 18.94 -25.31
C PHE A 57 14.20 17.62 -25.51
N LEU A 58 14.37 16.98 -26.66
CA LEU A 58 13.81 15.62 -26.89
C LEU A 58 14.49 14.58 -26.02
N SER A 59 15.81 14.62 -25.84
CA SER A 59 16.54 13.70 -24.97
C SER A 59 16.21 13.93 -23.49
N LEU A 60 16.07 15.19 -23.07
CA LEU A 60 15.67 15.52 -21.70
C LEU A 60 14.23 15.10 -21.40
N SER A 61 13.31 15.27 -22.35
CA SER A 61 11.93 14.81 -22.26
C SER A 61 11.86 13.28 -22.17
N PHE A 62 12.70 12.56 -22.94
CA PHE A 62 12.78 11.11 -22.88
C PHE A 62 13.35 10.61 -21.55
N LEU A 63 14.37 11.30 -21.00
CA LEU A 63 14.90 10.98 -19.66
C LEU A 63 13.84 11.18 -18.55
N LEU A 64 13.04 12.23 -18.65
CA LEU A 64 11.96 12.50 -17.67
C LEU A 64 10.81 11.50 -17.79
N ALA A 65 10.57 10.93 -18.96
CA ALA A 65 9.54 9.92 -19.17
C ALA A 65 9.91 8.54 -18.59
N VAL A 66 11.21 8.27 -18.40
CA VAL A 66 11.69 6.98 -17.85
C VAL A 66 11.77 6.99 -16.32
N VAL A 67 11.78 8.19 -15.69
CA VAL A 67 11.85 8.33 -14.23
C VAL A 67 10.45 8.49 -13.67
N GLY A 68 9.79 7.38 -13.32
CA GLY A 68 8.69 7.45 -12.37
C GLY A 68 7.33 6.96 -12.82
N CYS A 69 7.24 5.69 -13.11
CA CYS A 69 6.07 4.94 -12.70
C CYS A 69 6.56 3.90 -11.70
N ASP A 70 6.50 4.19 -10.42
CA ASP A 70 6.43 3.14 -9.43
C ASP A 70 5.23 2.29 -9.83
N LYS A 71 5.52 1.11 -10.38
CA LYS A 71 4.47 0.18 -10.77
C LYS A 71 3.74 -0.17 -9.49
N VAL A 72 2.53 0.34 -9.36
CA VAL A 72 1.62 -0.11 -8.30
C VAL A 72 1.53 -1.63 -8.41
N PRO A 73 1.82 -2.39 -7.34
CA PRO A 73 1.71 -3.83 -7.39
C PRO A 73 0.31 -4.23 -7.85
N ASP A 74 0.25 -5.03 -8.89
CA ASP A 74 -0.99 -5.66 -9.35
C ASP A 74 -1.00 -7.10 -8.81
N ASN A 75 -1.82 -7.35 -7.81
CA ASN A 75 -1.96 -8.67 -7.19
C ASN A 75 -2.96 -9.55 -7.96
N GLY A 76 -3.49 -9.03 -9.07
CA GLY A 76 -4.46 -9.73 -9.90
C GLY A 76 -5.74 -10.05 -9.14
N ARG A 77 -6.10 -11.33 -9.11
CA ARG A 77 -7.34 -11.77 -8.44
C ARG A 77 -7.29 -11.68 -6.92
N LEU A 78 -6.12 -11.51 -6.31
CA LEU A 78 -5.97 -11.39 -4.86
C LEU A 78 -6.53 -10.06 -4.35
N ASP A 79 -6.41 -8.98 -5.14
CA ASP A 79 -6.96 -7.68 -4.77
C ASP A 79 -8.48 -7.74 -4.62
N GLY A 80 -8.99 -7.16 -3.55
CA GLY A 80 -10.42 -7.06 -3.28
C GLY A 80 -10.79 -7.25 -1.82
N MET A 81 -12.10 -7.38 -1.58
CA MET A 81 -12.65 -7.66 -0.26
C MET A 81 -13.11 -9.12 -0.21
N TRP A 82 -12.58 -9.86 0.76
CA TRP A 82 -12.80 -11.27 0.95
C TRP A 82 -13.45 -11.52 2.31
N GLN A 83 -14.65 -12.08 2.34
CA GLN A 83 -15.29 -12.49 3.58
C GLN A 83 -14.77 -13.86 4.00
N LEU A 84 -14.28 -13.97 5.23
CA LEU A 84 -13.95 -15.26 5.83
C LEU A 84 -15.24 -16.05 6.07
N MET A 85 -15.35 -17.20 5.43
CA MET A 85 -16.54 -18.05 5.47
C MET A 85 -16.37 -19.20 6.45
N ALA A 86 -15.20 -19.82 6.50
CA ALA A 86 -14.92 -20.95 7.38
C ALA A 86 -13.43 -21.02 7.72
N VAL A 87 -13.16 -21.55 8.90
CA VAL A 87 -11.84 -21.99 9.35
C VAL A 87 -11.92 -23.49 9.63
N GLU A 88 -11.08 -24.28 9.00
CA GLU A 88 -10.99 -25.72 9.22
C GLU A 88 -9.68 -26.02 9.95
N ARG A 89 -9.75 -26.64 11.12
CA ARG A 89 -8.59 -27.06 11.93
C ARG A 89 -8.81 -28.47 12.40
N ASP A 90 -7.83 -29.35 12.19
CA ASP A 90 -7.87 -30.76 12.63
C ASP A 90 -9.16 -31.51 12.20
N GLY A 91 -9.67 -31.18 11.01
CA GLY A 91 -10.91 -31.74 10.48
C GLY A 91 -12.21 -31.16 11.06
N VAL A 92 -12.10 -30.17 11.95
CA VAL A 92 -13.25 -29.43 12.48
C VAL A 92 -13.43 -28.16 11.69
N VAL A 93 -14.63 -27.93 11.16
CA VAL A 93 -14.99 -26.75 10.39
C VAL A 93 -15.80 -25.80 11.26
N GLU A 94 -15.27 -24.60 11.47
CA GLU A 94 -15.96 -23.48 12.14
C GLU A 94 -16.58 -22.57 11.09
N ASP A 95 -17.89 -22.29 11.19
CA ASP A 95 -18.59 -21.32 10.33
C ASP A 95 -18.33 -19.89 10.81
N MET A 96 -17.54 -19.14 10.02
CA MET A 96 -17.16 -17.76 10.32
C MET A 96 -18.11 -16.72 9.69
N LYS A 97 -19.03 -17.14 8.82
CA LYS A 97 -19.92 -16.24 8.10
C LYS A 97 -20.74 -15.30 9.01
N PRO A 98 -21.27 -15.75 10.17
CA PRO A 98 -22.02 -14.87 11.08
C PRO A 98 -21.13 -13.77 11.69
N GLN A 99 -19.83 -14.01 11.84
CA GLN A 99 -18.89 -13.09 12.47
C GLN A 99 -18.56 -11.87 11.59
N LYS A 100 -18.84 -11.95 10.27
CA LYS A 100 -18.61 -10.87 9.29
C LYS A 100 -17.18 -10.32 9.36
N ARG A 101 -16.21 -11.20 9.19
CA ARG A 101 -14.78 -10.88 9.13
C ARG A 101 -14.34 -10.76 7.68
N TYR A 102 -13.60 -9.73 7.37
CA TYR A 102 -13.18 -9.39 6.01
C TYR A 102 -11.68 -9.16 5.94
N TRP A 103 -11.08 -9.66 4.87
CA TRP A 103 -9.74 -9.35 4.43
C TRP A 103 -9.85 -8.41 3.23
N CYS A 104 -9.40 -7.17 3.38
CA CYS A 104 -9.38 -6.20 2.30
C CYS A 104 -7.94 -6.08 1.81
N ILE A 105 -7.67 -6.60 0.62
CA ILE A 105 -6.32 -6.71 0.04
C ILE A 105 -6.18 -5.69 -1.07
N ARG A 106 -5.16 -4.86 -0.98
CA ARG A 106 -4.84 -3.87 -2.01
C ARG A 106 -3.37 -3.42 -1.91
N TYR A 107 -2.72 -3.32 -3.06
CA TYR A 107 -1.29 -3.00 -3.17
C TYR A 107 -0.44 -4.06 -2.45
N ASN A 108 0.23 -3.70 -1.36
CA ASN A 108 0.97 -4.60 -0.47
C ASN A 108 0.40 -4.59 0.96
N ILE A 109 -0.86 -4.18 1.10
CA ILE A 109 -1.52 -4.02 2.39
C ILE A 109 -2.71 -4.95 2.47
N LEU A 110 -2.79 -5.68 3.57
CA LEU A 110 -3.94 -6.41 4.05
C LEU A 110 -4.58 -5.63 5.20
N GLN A 111 -5.83 -5.22 5.05
CA GLN A 111 -6.65 -4.72 6.13
C GLN A 111 -7.56 -5.84 6.62
N LEU A 112 -7.51 -6.11 7.91
CA LEU A 112 -8.38 -7.03 8.64
C LEU A 112 -9.51 -6.21 9.25
N SER A 113 -10.73 -6.38 8.75
CA SER A 113 -11.89 -5.58 9.14
C SER A 113 -13.07 -6.44 9.54
N GLY A 114 -13.95 -5.91 10.39
CA GLY A 114 -15.12 -6.64 10.82
C GLY A 114 -16.13 -5.78 11.56
N VAL A 115 -17.32 -6.37 11.78
CA VAL A 115 -18.38 -5.66 12.52
C VAL A 115 -18.08 -5.74 14.01
N GLY A 116 -17.99 -4.56 14.67
CA GLY A 116 -17.82 -4.46 16.11
C GLY A 116 -16.42 -4.79 16.64
N VAL A 117 -15.43 -4.84 15.75
CA VAL A 117 -14.03 -5.07 16.12
C VAL A 117 -13.14 -3.96 15.57
N GLN A 118 -11.98 -3.78 16.18
CA GLN A 118 -10.97 -2.85 15.72
C GLN A 118 -10.32 -3.41 14.45
N ASP A 119 -10.08 -2.54 13.47
CA ASP A 119 -9.36 -2.91 12.26
C ASP A 119 -7.86 -3.09 12.57
N HIS A 120 -7.24 -4.07 11.90
CA HIS A 120 -5.80 -4.32 11.96
C HIS A 120 -5.25 -4.32 10.55
N TYR A 121 -3.94 -4.13 10.43
CA TYR A 121 -3.24 -4.11 9.15
C TYR A 121 -2.05 -5.04 9.17
N ALA A 122 -1.69 -5.53 8.01
CA ALA A 122 -0.45 -6.24 7.76
C ALA A 122 0.08 -5.87 6.39
N HIS A 123 1.37 -6.01 6.19
CA HIS A 123 1.94 -6.09 4.86
C HIS A 123 1.90 -7.53 4.38
N PHE A 124 1.97 -7.70 3.08
CA PHE A 124 2.11 -9.02 2.49
C PHE A 124 3.04 -9.01 1.28
N ASP A 125 3.66 -10.16 1.06
CA ASP A 125 4.36 -10.52 -0.16
C ASP A 125 3.71 -11.77 -0.75
N ARG A 126 3.65 -11.83 -2.08
CA ARG A 126 3.19 -13.01 -2.80
C ARG A 126 4.25 -13.49 -3.76
N GLU A 127 4.63 -14.76 -3.62
CA GLU A 127 5.53 -15.43 -4.53
C GLU A 127 4.86 -16.72 -5.05
N GLY A 128 4.39 -16.67 -6.30
CA GLY A 128 3.61 -17.77 -6.88
C GLY A 128 2.34 -18.07 -6.08
N GLU A 129 2.28 -19.25 -5.48
CA GLU A 129 1.19 -19.71 -4.64
C GLU A 129 1.43 -19.50 -3.15
N THR A 130 2.55 -18.88 -2.78
CA THR A 130 2.87 -18.54 -1.40
C THR A 130 2.45 -17.10 -1.09
N LEU A 131 1.67 -16.93 -0.03
CA LEU A 131 1.28 -15.64 0.53
C LEU A 131 1.87 -15.50 1.94
N ARG A 132 2.79 -14.57 2.11
CA ARG A 132 3.41 -14.25 3.40
C ARG A 132 2.85 -12.95 3.93
N LEU A 133 2.31 -12.98 5.14
CA LEU A 133 1.84 -11.81 5.88
C LEU A 133 2.88 -11.45 6.95
N PHE A 134 3.12 -10.15 7.13
CA PHE A 134 4.11 -9.66 8.09
C PHE A 134 3.78 -8.22 8.50
N ASP A 135 4.48 -7.69 9.49
CA ASP A 135 4.28 -6.34 10.02
C ASP A 135 2.83 -6.05 10.40
N PHE A 136 2.28 -6.94 11.24
CA PHE A 136 0.95 -6.74 11.79
C PHE A 136 0.93 -5.57 12.76
N CYS A 137 -0.05 -4.67 12.61
CA CYS A 137 -0.19 -3.48 13.45
C CYS A 137 -1.65 -3.17 13.76
N TYR A 138 -1.85 -2.45 14.86
CA TYR A 138 -3.12 -1.84 15.20
C TYR A 138 -3.38 -0.64 14.30
N PHE A 139 -4.64 -0.41 13.97
CA PHE A 139 -5.02 0.83 13.30
C PHE A 139 -5.08 1.97 14.32
N SER A 140 -4.25 2.98 14.14
CA SER A 140 -4.32 4.22 14.90
C SER A 140 -5.00 5.31 14.07
N ASN A 141 -6.13 5.83 14.56
CA ASN A 141 -6.79 6.99 13.94
C ASN A 141 -5.95 8.28 14.05
N ASN A 142 -4.95 8.29 14.91
CA ASN A 142 -4.10 9.44 15.21
C ASN A 142 -2.71 9.33 14.56
N ALA A 143 -2.42 8.23 13.85
CA ALA A 143 -1.16 8.08 13.14
C ALA A 143 -1.05 9.18 12.08
N THR A 144 -0.12 10.10 12.29
CA THR A 144 0.19 11.19 11.36
C THR A 144 1.25 10.79 10.34
N GLU A 145 2.02 9.75 10.66
CA GLU A 145 3.08 9.18 9.83
C GLU A 145 2.99 7.65 9.82
N ALA A 146 3.57 7.03 8.81
CA ALA A 146 3.52 5.56 8.66
C ALA A 146 4.26 4.82 9.79
N ASP A 147 5.17 5.49 10.49
CA ASP A 147 5.95 4.93 11.59
C ASP A 147 5.21 4.96 12.94
N ASP A 148 4.05 5.63 13.02
CA ASP A 148 3.26 5.75 14.25
C ASP A 148 2.35 4.52 14.50
N ASN A 149 2.39 3.51 13.66
CA ASN A 149 1.62 2.30 13.85
C ASN A 149 2.22 1.47 14.98
N GLU A 150 1.40 1.15 15.96
CA GLU A 150 1.75 0.24 17.03
C GLU A 150 1.73 -1.20 16.50
N TRP A 151 2.90 -1.84 16.52
CA TRP A 151 3.04 -3.22 16.08
C TRP A 151 2.43 -4.19 17.08
N ILE A 152 1.76 -5.25 16.58
CA ILE A 152 1.24 -6.32 17.42
C ILE A 152 2.42 -7.20 17.84
N PRO A 153 2.77 -7.24 19.14
CA PRO A 153 3.83 -8.12 19.62
C PRO A 153 3.34 -9.58 19.62
N TYR A 154 4.30 -10.51 19.69
CA TYR A 154 3.96 -11.95 19.66
C TYR A 154 3.03 -12.36 20.81
N GLU A 155 3.16 -11.75 21.97
CA GLU A 155 2.36 -12.01 23.17
C GLU A 155 0.88 -11.65 22.98
N GLU A 156 0.60 -10.68 22.10
CA GLU A 156 -0.76 -10.19 21.81
C GLU A 156 -1.35 -10.77 20.51
N ARG A 157 -0.66 -11.70 19.85
CA ARG A 157 -1.07 -12.27 18.56
C ARG A 157 -2.49 -12.87 18.55
N ASP A 158 -3.02 -13.23 19.72
CA ASP A 158 -4.34 -13.87 19.84
C ASP A 158 -5.48 -12.94 19.36
N VAL A 159 -5.25 -11.63 19.32
CA VAL A 159 -6.21 -10.68 18.73
C VAL A 159 -6.47 -10.98 17.25
N LEU A 160 -5.56 -11.68 16.57
CA LEU A 160 -5.66 -12.02 15.16
C LEU A 160 -6.42 -13.33 14.89
N LEU A 161 -6.66 -14.15 15.91
CA LEU A 161 -7.38 -15.43 15.78
C LEU A 161 -8.78 -15.27 15.18
N GLN A 162 -9.45 -14.18 15.48
CA GLN A 162 -10.78 -13.86 14.96
C GLN A 162 -10.84 -13.67 13.43
N TRP A 163 -9.71 -13.50 12.76
CA TRP A 163 -9.58 -13.47 11.30
C TRP A 163 -8.98 -14.75 10.73
N GLY A 164 -8.90 -15.81 11.54
CA GLY A 164 -8.34 -17.10 11.16
C GLY A 164 -6.81 -17.14 11.18
N LEU A 165 -6.14 -16.11 11.68
CA LEU A 165 -4.68 -16.05 11.69
C LEU A 165 -4.10 -16.69 12.95
N VAL A 166 -3.00 -17.45 12.78
CA VAL A 166 -2.20 -18.04 13.86
C VAL A 166 -0.73 -17.69 13.61
N PRO A 167 -0.35 -16.40 13.77
CA PRO A 167 0.98 -15.98 13.41
C PRO A 167 2.05 -16.53 14.33
N LEU A 168 3.22 -16.74 13.75
CA LEU A 168 4.43 -17.22 14.42
C LEU A 168 5.43 -16.06 14.59
N PRO A 169 6.40 -16.20 15.53
CA PRO A 169 7.49 -15.24 15.61
C PRO A 169 8.24 -15.15 14.27
N ASP A 170 8.57 -13.92 13.83
CA ASP A 170 9.40 -13.72 12.66
C ASP A 170 10.88 -13.86 13.07
N ASN A 171 11.51 -14.99 12.75
CA ASN A 171 12.90 -15.26 13.10
C ASN A 171 13.90 -14.29 12.44
N SER A 172 13.49 -13.61 11.35
CA SER A 172 14.32 -12.62 10.66
C SER A 172 14.22 -11.23 11.28
N ARG A 173 13.16 -10.97 12.06
CA ARG A 173 12.87 -9.66 12.65
C ARG A 173 12.37 -9.83 14.10
N PRO A 174 13.29 -9.80 15.09
CA PRO A 174 12.95 -9.98 16.50
C PRO A 174 11.79 -9.07 16.95
N GLY A 175 10.84 -9.63 17.71
CA GLY A 175 9.66 -8.92 18.18
C GLY A 175 8.54 -8.74 17.16
N ARG A 176 8.72 -9.25 15.94
CA ARG A 176 7.68 -9.26 14.89
C ARG A 176 7.03 -10.62 14.76
N ILE A 177 5.85 -10.64 14.16
CA ILE A 177 5.11 -11.85 13.83
C ILE A 177 4.90 -11.97 12.33
N THR A 178 4.83 -13.19 11.85
CA THR A 178 4.62 -13.52 10.44
C THR A 178 3.67 -14.69 10.31
N GLN A 179 2.95 -14.75 9.18
CA GLN A 179 2.08 -15.87 8.82
C GLN A 179 2.27 -16.18 7.34
N THR A 180 2.52 -17.45 7.03
CA THR A 180 2.65 -17.89 5.65
C THR A 180 1.53 -18.86 5.29
N PHE A 181 0.96 -18.68 4.12
CA PHE A 181 -0.08 -19.52 3.53
C PHE A 181 0.34 -20.04 2.17
N HIS A 182 -0.15 -21.21 1.82
CA HIS A 182 -0.26 -21.67 0.45
C HIS A 182 -1.64 -21.28 -0.10
N ILE A 183 -1.68 -20.79 -1.33
CA ILE A 183 -2.93 -20.43 -2.04
C ILE A 183 -3.39 -21.65 -2.79
N ASP A 184 -4.37 -22.40 -2.24
CA ASP A 184 -4.91 -23.59 -2.88
C ASP A 184 -5.89 -23.25 -4.00
N VAL A 185 -6.69 -22.20 -3.79
CA VAL A 185 -7.67 -21.71 -4.77
C VAL A 185 -7.66 -20.18 -4.77
N LEU A 186 -7.61 -19.58 -5.95
CA LEU A 186 -7.80 -18.16 -6.14
C LEU A 186 -8.50 -17.90 -7.48
N ASN A 187 -9.80 -17.67 -7.42
CA ASN A 187 -10.60 -17.40 -8.61
C ASN A 187 -11.40 -16.08 -8.43
N ALA A 188 -12.40 -15.84 -9.25
CA ALA A 188 -13.17 -14.60 -9.22
C ALA A 188 -14.07 -14.47 -7.96
N SER A 189 -14.48 -15.60 -7.38
CA SER A 189 -15.45 -15.67 -6.26
C SER A 189 -14.88 -16.26 -4.99
N ASP A 190 -13.87 -17.11 -5.08
CA ASP A 190 -13.39 -17.91 -3.96
C ASP A 190 -11.88 -17.83 -3.80
N MET A 191 -11.44 -17.81 -2.55
CA MET A 191 -10.05 -17.94 -2.16
C MET A 191 -9.96 -18.98 -1.05
N VAL A 192 -9.04 -19.93 -1.19
CA VAL A 192 -8.73 -20.94 -0.16
C VAL A 192 -7.23 -20.84 0.13
N LEU A 193 -6.93 -20.68 1.41
CA LEU A 193 -5.56 -20.58 1.90
C LEU A 193 -5.33 -21.70 2.91
N SER A 194 -4.22 -22.40 2.80
CA SER A 194 -3.80 -23.41 3.78
C SER A 194 -2.50 -23.02 4.47
N ALA A 195 -2.39 -23.40 5.72
CA ALA A 195 -1.19 -23.29 6.54
C ALA A 195 -1.09 -24.54 7.41
N ASP A 196 -0.01 -24.67 8.21
CA ASP A 196 0.24 -25.84 9.05
C ASP A 196 -0.98 -26.21 9.91
N GLY A 197 -1.67 -27.28 9.51
CA GLY A 197 -2.80 -27.87 10.26
C GLY A 197 -4.15 -27.15 10.10
N TYR A 198 -4.27 -26.11 9.26
CA TYR A 198 -5.56 -25.46 9.05
C TYR A 198 -5.76 -24.85 7.67
N THR A 199 -7.04 -24.62 7.32
CA THR A 199 -7.46 -24.05 6.04
C THR A 199 -8.45 -22.91 6.26
N LEU A 200 -8.28 -21.81 5.54
CA LEU A 200 -9.19 -20.66 5.51
C LEU A 200 -9.95 -20.65 4.18
N ARG A 201 -11.27 -20.52 4.27
CA ARG A 201 -12.12 -20.40 3.08
C ARG A 201 -12.76 -19.03 3.03
N PHE A 202 -12.60 -18.35 1.92
CA PHE A 202 -13.14 -17.03 1.68
C PHE A 202 -14.04 -17.00 0.47
N ARG A 203 -14.98 -16.07 0.51
CA ARG A 203 -15.78 -15.67 -0.63
C ARG A 203 -15.59 -14.20 -0.93
N ARG A 204 -15.51 -13.84 -2.19
CA ARG A 204 -15.42 -12.44 -2.61
C ARG A 204 -16.71 -11.71 -2.24
N PHE A 205 -16.54 -10.51 -1.68
CA PHE A 205 -17.66 -9.67 -1.25
C PHE A 205 -17.99 -8.61 -2.30
#